data_a3bb074475fb5b1d0fcbe041f289ee39
#
_entry.id   a3bb074475fb5b1d0fcbe041f289ee39
#
_cell.length_a   1.000
_cell.length_b   1.000
_cell.length_c   1.000
_cell.angle_alpha   90.00
_cell.angle_beta   90.00
_cell.angle_gamma   90.00
#
_symmetry.space_group_name_H-M   'P 1'
#
loop_
_entity.id
_entity.type
_entity.pdbx_description
1 polymer ?
#
loop_
_entity_poly.entity_id
_entity_poly.type
_entity_poly.pdbx_seq_one_letter_code
_entity_poly.pdbx_strand_id
1 'polypeptide(L)'
;AMTNMAKVICDKLATMTFSEQCDISVDDEKYNDTVSKVLENNCFWERFPEFLSRAYALGGGIIKVYLEDNVIRLNYINADRFFPTKWNNRQITEGIFCNDYVQNGYFYKLFEYHTLQSDGVHIYHILRRSDSRSYLGQSVPVSELFPKLEYERVFKGVQTPLFCYFKPAVGNNMVFDLPLGLPVFANSIDTLREIDVIFDSLEREFILGKKRIIIPSECIKSIYDSDGNEVKYFDTDDEVYQAFNADDAPKLNISDNTQSLRVTEHVEALKLQLNILSTQLGFSPGTLSFDSNSGVKTATEVAADEKDTLRLSLIHI
;
A
#
# COMPACT_ATOMS: atom_id res chain seq x y z
N ALA A 1 -16.58 0.07 1.94
CA ALA A 1 -15.53 -0.60 2.70
C ALA A 1 -14.26 -0.65 1.87
N MET A 2 -13.09 -0.55 2.49
CA MET A 2 -11.80 -0.73 1.80
C MET A 2 -11.14 -2.01 2.32
N THR A 3 -10.83 -2.93 1.40
CA THR A 3 -10.20 -4.21 1.75
C THR A 3 -8.69 -4.12 1.94
N ASN A 4 -8.07 -2.99 1.53
CA ASN A 4 -6.62 -2.78 1.52
C ASN A 4 -5.81 -3.88 0.79
N MET A 5 -6.42 -4.54 -0.20
CA MET A 5 -5.79 -5.63 -0.95
C MET A 5 -4.47 -5.20 -1.61
N ALA A 6 -4.35 -3.95 -2.03
CA ALA A 6 -3.11 -3.40 -2.57
C ALA A 6 -1.95 -3.51 -1.56
N LYS A 7 -2.19 -3.22 -0.27
CA LYS A 7 -1.19 -3.40 0.78
C LYS A 7 -0.85 -4.88 0.99
N VAL A 8 -1.86 -5.74 1.04
CA VAL A 8 -1.65 -7.20 1.21
C VAL A 8 -0.76 -7.76 0.10
N ILE A 9 -0.97 -7.35 -1.15
CA ILE A 9 -0.15 -7.74 -2.30
C ILE A 9 1.31 -7.30 -2.11
N CYS A 10 1.52 -6.02 -1.76
CA CYS A 10 2.87 -5.48 -1.59
C CYS A 10 3.62 -6.15 -0.43
N ASP A 11 2.97 -6.35 0.70
CA ASP A 11 3.56 -7.01 1.87
C ASP A 11 3.89 -8.47 1.54
N LYS A 12 3.00 -9.18 0.85
CA LYS A 12 3.23 -10.56 0.44
C LYS A 12 4.42 -10.68 -0.52
N LEU A 13 4.51 -9.82 -1.53
CA LEU A 13 5.65 -9.77 -2.43
C LEU A 13 6.95 -9.44 -1.70
N ALA A 14 6.93 -8.48 -0.78
CA ALA A 14 8.10 -8.13 0.01
C ALA A 14 8.60 -9.31 0.84
N THR A 15 7.70 -10.02 1.53
CA THR A 15 8.03 -11.20 2.34
C THR A 15 8.56 -12.35 1.47
N MET A 16 8.02 -12.54 0.27
CA MET A 16 8.47 -13.60 -0.64
C MET A 16 9.82 -13.27 -1.29
N THR A 17 10.08 -11.99 -1.60
CA THR A 17 11.33 -11.55 -2.22
C THR A 17 12.47 -11.52 -1.20
N PHE A 18 12.17 -11.17 0.04
CA PHE A 18 13.16 -11.04 1.09
C PHE A 18 12.67 -11.75 2.35
N SER A 19 13.17 -12.96 2.55
CA SER A 19 12.87 -13.82 3.70
C SER A 19 14.06 -13.89 4.65
N GLU A 20 13.88 -14.51 5.80
CA GLU A 20 14.94 -14.78 6.79
C GLU A 20 16.12 -15.62 6.25
N GLN A 21 15.95 -16.26 5.09
CA GLN A 21 16.99 -17.06 4.44
C GLN A 21 17.83 -16.26 3.43
N CYS A 22 17.55 -14.98 3.22
CA CYS A 22 18.35 -14.12 2.35
C CYS A 22 19.67 -13.79 3.06
N ASP A 23 20.79 -13.96 2.34
CA ASP A 23 22.13 -13.57 2.76
C ASP A 23 22.76 -12.68 1.72
N ILE A 24 23.55 -11.70 2.17
CA ILE A 24 24.31 -10.78 1.31
C ILE A 24 25.79 -10.96 1.63
N SER A 25 26.53 -11.51 0.68
CA SER A 25 27.97 -11.73 0.83
C SER A 25 28.74 -11.17 -0.36
N VAL A 26 30.00 -10.84 -0.13
CA VAL A 26 30.96 -10.38 -1.13
C VAL A 26 32.14 -11.36 -1.14
N ASP A 27 32.60 -11.74 -2.33
CA ASP A 27 33.66 -12.76 -2.48
C ASP A 27 35.00 -12.40 -1.80
N ASP A 28 35.30 -11.10 -1.67
CA ASP A 28 36.49 -10.61 -0.96
C ASP A 28 36.17 -10.46 0.54
N GLU A 29 36.80 -11.29 1.38
CA GLU A 29 36.60 -11.32 2.83
C GLU A 29 36.75 -9.94 3.49
N LYS A 30 37.73 -9.15 3.08
CA LYS A 30 37.96 -7.81 3.64
C LYS A 30 36.79 -6.86 3.40
N TYR A 31 36.22 -6.91 2.19
CA TYR A 31 35.06 -6.09 1.85
C TYR A 31 33.77 -6.67 2.43
N ASN A 32 33.69 -8.01 2.54
CA ASN A 32 32.53 -8.68 3.15
C ASN A 32 32.31 -8.23 4.60
N ASP A 33 33.36 -8.21 5.42
CA ASP A 33 33.29 -7.70 6.79
C ASP A 33 32.84 -6.24 6.86
N THR A 34 33.28 -5.42 5.93
CA THR A 34 32.88 -4.01 5.87
C THR A 34 31.41 -3.87 5.50
N VAL A 35 30.96 -4.62 4.49
CA VAL A 35 29.56 -4.61 4.04
C VAL A 35 28.65 -5.10 5.16
N SER A 36 28.99 -6.24 5.81
CA SER A 36 28.22 -6.78 6.94
C SER A 36 28.04 -5.76 8.06
N LYS A 37 29.12 -5.07 8.46
CA LYS A 37 29.06 -4.00 9.47
C LYS A 37 28.19 -2.82 9.04
N VAL A 38 28.23 -2.44 7.77
CA VAL A 38 27.39 -1.37 7.23
C VAL A 38 25.91 -1.78 7.28
N LEU A 39 25.60 -3.01 6.89
CA LEU A 39 24.22 -3.52 6.93
C LEU A 39 23.69 -3.59 8.35
N GLU A 40 24.46 -4.12 9.30
CA GLU A 40 24.09 -4.19 10.72
C GLU A 40 23.89 -2.79 11.33
N ASN A 41 24.84 -1.87 11.13
CA ASN A 41 24.79 -0.50 11.66
C ASN A 41 23.58 0.32 11.13
N ASN A 42 22.98 -0.12 10.04
CA ASN A 42 21.83 0.52 9.42
C ASN A 42 20.53 -0.26 9.62
N CYS A 43 20.52 -1.33 10.44
CA CYS A 43 19.36 -2.19 10.66
C CYS A 43 18.75 -2.65 9.33
N PHE A 44 19.61 -3.08 8.37
CA PHE A 44 19.18 -3.39 7.01
C PHE A 44 18.11 -4.48 7.00
N TRP A 45 18.31 -5.56 7.73
CA TRP A 45 17.44 -6.72 7.76
C TRP A 45 16.02 -6.41 8.26
N GLU A 46 15.88 -5.40 9.11
CA GLU A 46 14.59 -4.95 9.66
C GLU A 46 13.91 -3.94 8.72
N ARG A 47 14.69 -3.01 8.13
CA ARG A 47 14.17 -1.91 7.34
C ARG A 47 13.90 -2.24 5.88
N PHE A 48 14.66 -3.16 5.31
CA PHE A 48 14.59 -3.47 3.90
C PHE A 48 13.26 -4.12 3.48
N PRO A 49 12.64 -5.05 4.24
CA PRO A 49 11.32 -5.58 3.92
C PRO A 49 10.25 -4.49 3.86
N GLU A 50 10.27 -3.55 4.81
CA GLU A 50 9.35 -2.42 4.81
C GLU A 50 9.57 -1.49 3.62
N PHE A 51 10.83 -1.24 3.27
CA PHE A 51 11.19 -0.49 2.07
C PHE A 51 10.68 -1.19 0.80
N LEU A 52 10.85 -2.51 0.67
CA LEU A 52 10.35 -3.28 -0.46
C LEU A 52 8.83 -3.17 -0.61
N SER A 53 8.07 -3.33 0.48
CA SER A 53 6.61 -3.17 0.45
C SER A 53 6.20 -1.80 -0.10
N ARG A 54 6.86 -0.71 0.35
CA ARG A 54 6.63 0.63 -0.17
C ARG A 54 7.07 0.79 -1.62
N ALA A 55 8.21 0.20 -2.00
CA ALA A 55 8.70 0.25 -3.37
C ALA A 55 7.77 -0.48 -4.34
N TYR A 56 7.18 -1.60 -3.94
CA TYR A 56 6.15 -2.29 -4.70
C TYR A 56 4.87 -1.45 -4.85
N ALA A 57 4.50 -0.72 -3.80
CA ALA A 57 3.31 0.14 -3.83
C ALA A 57 3.49 1.39 -4.69
N LEU A 58 4.70 1.95 -4.76
CA LEU A 58 5.00 3.20 -5.46
C LEU A 58 5.64 3.00 -6.84
N GLY A 59 5.91 1.75 -7.24
CA GLY A 59 6.59 1.44 -8.48
C GLY A 59 8.09 1.62 -8.43
N GLY A 60 8.67 1.78 -7.25
CA GLY A 60 10.10 1.85 -7.03
C GLY A 60 10.47 2.47 -5.71
N GLY A 61 11.75 2.43 -5.42
CA GLY A 61 12.35 3.04 -4.24
C GLY A 61 13.84 3.23 -4.42
N ILE A 62 14.46 4.03 -3.60
CA ILE A 62 15.88 4.36 -3.71
C ILE A 62 16.58 4.06 -2.39
N ILE A 63 17.73 3.43 -2.47
CA ILE A 63 18.66 3.33 -1.37
C ILE A 63 19.81 4.29 -1.68
N LYS A 64 19.94 5.32 -0.85
CA LYS A 64 21.02 6.31 -0.94
C LYS A 64 22.06 6.06 0.13
N VAL A 65 23.33 6.11 -0.26
CA VAL A 65 24.47 6.01 0.64
C VAL A 65 24.98 7.41 0.99
N TYR A 66 25.21 7.68 2.26
CA TYR A 66 25.80 8.93 2.71
C TYR A 66 26.71 8.70 3.93
N LEU A 67 27.54 9.71 4.25
CA LEU A 67 28.42 9.71 5.43
C LEU A 67 27.84 10.60 6.51
N GLU A 68 27.71 10.05 7.70
CA GLU A 68 27.35 10.75 8.92
C GLU A 68 28.39 10.39 10.01
N ASP A 69 29.09 11.36 10.53
CA ASP A 69 30.13 11.17 11.54
C ASP A 69 31.15 10.06 11.19
N ASN A 70 31.61 10.05 9.95
CA ASN A 70 32.49 9.00 9.38
C ASN A 70 31.90 7.59 9.32
N VAL A 71 30.61 7.43 9.54
CA VAL A 71 29.89 6.14 9.38
C VAL A 71 29.08 6.16 8.10
N ILE A 72 29.15 5.06 7.35
CA ILE A 72 28.32 4.86 6.15
C ILE A 72 26.90 4.59 6.60
N ARG A 73 25.96 5.43 6.13
CA ARG A 73 24.54 5.31 6.38
C ARG A 73 23.77 5.01 5.10
N LEU A 74 22.69 4.21 5.27
CA LEU A 74 21.72 3.92 4.22
C LEU A 74 20.44 4.70 4.48
N ASN A 75 19.97 5.42 3.45
CA ASN A 75 18.70 6.11 3.50
C ASN A 75 17.74 5.50 2.48
N TYR A 76 16.56 5.10 2.94
CA TYR A 76 15.51 4.49 2.14
C TYR A 76 14.52 5.57 1.72
N ILE A 77 14.47 5.88 0.43
CA ILE A 77 13.71 6.99 -0.14
C ILE A 77 12.60 6.43 -1.03
N ASN A 78 11.40 6.93 -0.85
CA ASN A 78 10.26 6.57 -1.67
C ASN A 78 10.37 7.14 -3.09
N ALA A 79 9.79 6.47 -4.08
CA ALA A 79 9.86 6.88 -5.48
C ALA A 79 9.25 8.28 -5.75
N ASP A 80 8.26 8.69 -4.96
CA ASP A 80 7.61 10.01 -5.06
C ASP A 80 8.52 11.20 -4.65
N ARG A 81 9.69 10.89 -4.07
CA ARG A 81 10.69 11.87 -3.63
C ARG A 81 11.92 11.91 -4.52
N PHE A 82 11.91 11.21 -5.64
CA PHE A 82 13.05 11.08 -6.54
C PHE A 82 12.67 11.38 -7.98
N PHE A 83 13.49 12.19 -8.66
CA PHE A 83 13.32 12.59 -10.04
C PHE A 83 14.60 12.26 -10.83
N PRO A 84 14.61 11.22 -11.69
CA PRO A 84 15.75 10.88 -12.50
C PRO A 84 16.01 11.97 -13.55
N THR A 85 17.26 12.37 -13.71
CA THR A 85 17.67 13.39 -14.69
C THR A 85 18.51 12.80 -15.83
N LYS A 86 19.21 11.69 -15.53
CA LYS A 86 20.00 10.99 -16.54
C LYS A 86 20.07 9.50 -16.23
N TRP A 87 19.93 8.68 -17.25
CA TRP A 87 19.96 7.23 -17.16
C TRP A 87 20.48 6.59 -18.45
N ASN A 88 20.83 5.33 -18.35
CA ASN A 88 21.17 4.45 -19.47
C ASN A 88 20.35 3.15 -19.37
N ASN A 89 20.59 2.19 -20.25
CA ASN A 89 19.86 0.91 -20.26
C ASN A 89 20.04 0.04 -18.99
N ARG A 90 21.01 0.38 -18.12
CA ARG A 90 21.34 -0.40 -16.93
C ARG A 90 20.88 0.28 -15.65
N GLN A 91 21.10 1.58 -15.55
CA GLN A 91 20.88 2.29 -14.28
C GLN A 91 20.60 3.78 -14.48
N ILE A 92 19.97 4.38 -13.46
CA ILE A 92 19.87 5.83 -13.33
C ILE A 92 21.20 6.33 -12.75
N THR A 93 21.83 7.27 -13.44
CA THR A 93 23.14 7.80 -13.07
C THR A 93 23.08 9.14 -12.38
N GLU A 94 22.02 9.92 -12.64
CA GLU A 94 21.82 11.24 -12.03
C GLU A 94 20.37 11.42 -11.64
N GLY A 95 20.11 12.16 -10.55
CA GLY A 95 18.76 12.41 -10.09
C GLY A 95 18.68 13.42 -8.97
N ILE A 96 17.48 13.91 -8.75
CA ILE A 96 17.13 14.91 -7.72
C ILE A 96 16.31 14.24 -6.65
N PHE A 97 16.73 14.39 -5.40
CA PHE A 97 15.96 14.03 -4.20
C PHE A 97 15.26 15.26 -3.66
N CYS A 98 14.00 15.12 -3.27
CA CYS A 98 13.19 16.21 -2.72
C CYS A 98 12.73 15.86 -1.30
N ASN A 99 13.15 16.69 -0.33
CA ASN A 99 12.73 16.56 1.06
C ASN A 99 11.96 17.79 1.51
N ASP A 100 10.84 17.57 2.19
CA ASP A 100 10.00 18.62 2.75
C ASP A 100 10.29 18.82 4.23
N TYR A 101 10.39 20.08 4.65
CA TYR A 101 10.56 20.47 6.05
C TYR A 101 9.58 21.60 6.40
N VAL A 102 9.23 21.70 7.67
CA VAL A 102 8.42 22.80 8.20
C VAL A 102 9.14 23.38 9.40
N GLN A 103 9.43 24.68 9.36
CA GLN A 103 10.05 25.39 10.48
C GLN A 103 9.53 26.83 10.55
N ASN A 104 9.21 27.29 11.76
CA ASN A 104 8.73 28.65 12.03
C ASN A 104 7.54 29.10 11.15
N GLY A 105 6.64 28.17 10.81
CA GLY A 105 5.47 28.45 9.96
C GLY A 105 5.75 28.50 8.45
N TYR A 106 7.00 28.33 8.03
CA TYR A 106 7.39 28.25 6.63
C TYR A 106 7.56 26.80 6.18
N PHE A 107 7.27 26.57 4.91
CA PHE A 107 7.50 25.29 4.22
C PHE A 107 8.80 25.37 3.44
N TYR A 108 9.68 24.42 3.67
CA TYR A 108 10.96 24.34 2.97
C TYR A 108 10.98 23.06 2.11
N LYS A 109 11.55 23.18 0.92
CA LYS A 109 11.87 22.06 0.03
C LYS A 109 13.37 22.06 -0.22
N LEU A 110 14.05 21.02 0.25
CA LEU A 110 15.46 20.78 -0.03
C LEU A 110 15.54 19.85 -1.23
N PHE A 111 16.15 20.32 -2.31
CA PHE A 111 16.52 19.53 -3.46
C PHE A 111 17.99 19.17 -3.36
N GLU A 112 18.28 17.90 -3.46
CA GLU A 112 19.62 17.33 -3.47
C GLU A 112 19.85 16.71 -4.84
N TYR A 113 20.66 17.34 -5.68
CA TYR A 113 20.93 16.92 -7.05
C TYR A 113 22.26 16.18 -7.11
N HIS A 114 22.21 14.90 -7.43
CA HIS A 114 23.34 14.02 -7.61
C HIS A 114 23.72 13.94 -9.08
N THR A 115 24.95 14.28 -9.43
CA THR A 115 25.51 14.15 -10.78
C THR A 115 26.77 13.32 -10.75
N LEU A 116 27.00 12.55 -11.79
CA LEU A 116 28.22 11.78 -12.01
C LEU A 116 29.07 12.48 -13.06
N GLN A 117 30.19 13.06 -12.63
CA GLN A 117 31.15 13.76 -13.47
C GLN A 117 32.43 12.95 -13.64
N SER A 118 33.35 13.40 -14.50
CA SER A 118 34.60 12.69 -14.80
C SER A 118 35.55 12.58 -13.60
N ASP A 119 35.48 13.48 -12.64
CA ASP A 119 36.30 13.54 -11.43
C ASP A 119 35.64 12.87 -10.21
N GLY A 120 34.34 12.58 -10.28
CA GLY A 120 33.60 11.94 -9.19
C GLY A 120 32.12 12.28 -9.15
N VAL A 121 31.52 12.03 -7.97
CA VAL A 121 30.11 12.37 -7.71
C VAL A 121 30.01 13.74 -7.10
N HIS A 122 29.21 14.61 -7.73
CA HIS A 122 28.88 15.95 -7.22
C HIS A 122 27.46 15.96 -6.71
N ILE A 123 27.27 16.55 -5.54
CA ILE A 123 25.96 16.70 -4.90
C ILE A 123 25.72 18.20 -4.66
N TYR A 124 24.66 18.73 -5.28
CA TYR A 124 24.25 20.13 -5.13
C TYR A 124 23.00 20.23 -4.26
N HIS A 125 22.99 21.16 -3.30
CA HIS A 125 21.87 21.40 -2.41
C HIS A 125 21.21 22.74 -2.74
N ILE A 126 19.90 22.69 -3.02
CA ILE A 126 19.10 23.87 -3.33
C ILE A 126 17.94 23.91 -2.35
N LEU A 127 17.84 24.97 -1.56
CA LEU A 127 16.76 25.18 -0.60
C LEU A 127 15.76 26.19 -1.15
N ARG A 128 14.49 25.85 -1.07
CA ARG A 128 13.39 26.76 -1.39
C ARG A 128 12.46 26.92 -0.19
N ARG A 129 12.01 28.15 0.04
CA ARG A 129 11.10 28.52 1.14
C ARG A 129 9.80 29.07 0.59
N SER A 130 8.68 28.67 1.15
CA SER A 130 7.33 29.12 0.79
C SER A 130 6.45 29.29 2.04
N ASP A 131 5.45 30.15 1.93
CA ASP A 131 4.39 30.31 2.92
C ASP A 131 3.28 29.23 2.78
N SER A 132 3.29 28.46 1.68
CA SER A 132 2.31 27.42 1.41
C SER A 132 2.98 26.12 0.96
N ARG A 133 2.43 24.99 1.40
CA ARG A 133 2.91 23.65 1.05
C ARG A 133 2.84 23.37 -0.46
N SER A 134 1.85 23.94 -1.15
CA SER A 134 1.61 23.71 -2.58
C SER A 134 2.50 24.54 -3.49
N TYR A 135 3.27 25.47 -2.94
CA TYR A 135 4.12 26.38 -3.71
C TYR A 135 5.59 26.07 -3.52
N LEU A 136 6.36 26.15 -4.60
CA LEU A 136 7.83 25.97 -4.57
C LEU A 136 8.53 27.13 -3.84
N GLY A 137 7.90 28.29 -3.82
CA GLY A 137 8.44 29.49 -3.17
C GLY A 137 9.71 30.02 -3.85
N GLN A 138 10.52 30.75 -3.08
CA GLN A 138 11.76 31.37 -3.55
C GLN A 138 13.01 30.59 -3.09
N SER A 139 14.11 30.73 -3.82
CA SER A 139 15.39 30.14 -3.43
C SER A 139 15.97 30.92 -2.26
N VAL A 140 16.43 30.19 -1.25
CA VAL A 140 17.09 30.77 -0.05
C VAL A 140 18.40 30.04 0.19
N PRO A 141 19.37 30.67 0.94
CA PRO A 141 20.60 29.97 1.28
C PRO A 141 20.34 28.68 2.05
N VAL A 142 21.07 27.61 1.74
CA VAL A 142 20.94 26.32 2.43
C VAL A 142 21.21 26.44 3.92
N SER A 143 22.10 27.35 4.30
CA SER A 143 22.48 27.68 5.70
C SER A 143 21.32 28.21 6.54
N GLU A 144 20.22 28.69 5.93
CA GLU A 144 19.04 29.18 6.65
C GLU A 144 18.39 28.04 7.48
N LEU A 145 18.36 26.84 6.95
CA LEU A 145 17.78 25.66 7.61
C LEU A 145 18.87 24.70 8.11
N PHE A 146 19.97 24.58 7.37
CA PHE A 146 21.07 23.65 7.61
C PHE A 146 22.43 24.38 7.66
N PRO A 147 22.84 24.95 8.81
CA PRO A 147 24.04 25.77 8.90
C PRO A 147 25.35 25.06 8.52
N LYS A 148 25.38 23.72 8.63
CA LYS A 148 26.57 22.90 8.31
C LYS A 148 26.53 22.28 6.91
N LEU A 149 25.46 22.48 6.16
CA LEU A 149 25.29 21.88 4.83
C LEU A 149 25.80 22.84 3.77
N GLU A 150 26.80 22.41 3.01
CA GLU A 150 27.39 23.19 1.92
C GLU A 150 26.50 23.11 0.68
N TYR A 151 26.58 24.14 -0.19
CA TYR A 151 25.88 24.16 -1.48
C TYR A 151 26.31 23.00 -2.38
N GLU A 152 27.61 22.68 -2.41
CA GLU A 152 28.18 21.61 -3.20
C GLU A 152 29.07 20.72 -2.34
N ARG A 153 28.93 19.41 -2.55
CA ARG A 153 29.81 18.41 -1.97
C ARG A 153 30.32 17.46 -3.06
N VAL A 154 31.65 17.27 -3.09
CA VAL A 154 32.31 16.47 -4.12
C VAL A 154 32.94 15.23 -3.51
N PHE A 155 32.63 14.05 -4.06
CA PHE A 155 33.26 12.78 -3.73
C PHE A 155 34.19 12.38 -4.87
N LYS A 156 35.43 12.80 -4.78
CA LYS A 156 36.45 12.56 -5.84
C LYS A 156 36.79 11.07 -5.96
N GLY A 157 36.97 10.62 -7.20
CA GLY A 157 37.37 9.24 -7.50
C GLY A 157 36.22 8.22 -7.41
N VAL A 158 35.01 8.60 -7.02
CA VAL A 158 33.84 7.74 -7.01
C VAL A 158 33.24 7.74 -8.41
N GLN A 159 33.23 6.58 -9.07
CA GLN A 159 32.77 6.43 -10.46
C GLN A 159 31.37 5.83 -10.60
N THR A 160 30.69 5.61 -9.48
CA THR A 160 29.33 5.07 -9.44
C THR A 160 28.43 6.03 -8.66
N PRO A 161 27.13 6.11 -9.00
CA PRO A 161 26.18 6.90 -8.22
C PRO A 161 26.17 6.46 -6.75
N LEU A 162 26.00 7.40 -5.81
CA LEU A 162 25.84 7.11 -4.39
C LEU A 162 24.39 6.72 -4.05
N PHE A 163 23.66 6.22 -5.01
CA PHE A 163 22.31 5.68 -4.83
C PHE A 163 22.05 4.55 -5.83
N CYS A 164 21.14 3.68 -5.44
CA CYS A 164 20.62 2.62 -6.29
C CYS A 164 19.09 2.75 -6.36
N TYR A 165 18.54 2.74 -7.58
CA TYR A 165 17.10 2.73 -7.81
C TYR A 165 16.63 1.28 -7.97
N PHE A 166 15.77 0.84 -7.07
CA PHE A 166 15.04 -0.41 -7.16
C PHE A 166 13.72 -0.18 -7.88
N LYS A 167 13.36 -1.05 -8.81
CA LYS A 167 12.03 -1.08 -9.42
C LYS A 167 11.47 -2.49 -9.45
N PRO A 168 10.15 -2.64 -9.31
CA PRO A 168 9.50 -3.92 -9.53
C PRO A 168 9.74 -4.43 -10.96
N ALA A 169 9.74 -5.76 -11.17
CA ALA A 169 9.92 -6.37 -12.48
C ALA A 169 8.69 -6.21 -13.41
N VAL A 170 7.79 -5.30 -13.07
CA VAL A 170 6.65 -4.94 -13.92
C VAL A 170 7.10 -3.92 -14.97
N GLY A 171 6.91 -4.27 -16.25
CA GLY A 171 7.22 -3.36 -17.36
C GLY A 171 6.37 -2.08 -17.27
N ASN A 172 7.03 -0.93 -17.49
CA ASN A 172 6.30 0.34 -17.57
C ASN A 172 5.58 0.45 -18.91
N ASN A 173 4.28 0.21 -18.91
CA ASN A 173 3.40 0.30 -20.07
C ASN A 173 2.64 1.64 -20.16
N MET A 174 2.92 2.58 -19.26
CA MET A 174 2.32 3.92 -19.28
C MET A 174 3.24 4.94 -19.92
N VAL A 175 4.55 4.91 -19.58
CA VAL A 175 5.55 5.83 -20.14
C VAL A 175 6.81 5.05 -20.47
N PHE A 176 6.95 4.67 -21.74
CA PHE A 176 8.00 3.76 -22.21
C PHE A 176 9.43 4.30 -22.10
N ASP A 177 9.60 5.62 -22.20
CA ASP A 177 10.91 6.27 -22.23
C ASP A 177 11.49 6.56 -20.83
N LEU A 178 10.71 6.36 -19.76
CA LEU A 178 11.17 6.61 -18.40
C LEU A 178 11.76 5.34 -17.76
N PRO A 179 12.86 5.47 -17.00
CA PRO A 179 13.48 4.36 -16.29
C PRO A 179 12.68 3.92 -15.06
N LEU A 180 11.62 4.65 -14.71
CA LEU A 180 10.81 4.41 -13.53
C LEU A 180 9.93 3.16 -13.70
N GLY A 181 9.73 2.43 -12.61
CA GLY A 181 8.80 1.30 -12.56
C GLY A 181 7.36 1.74 -12.30
N LEU A 182 6.47 0.76 -12.29
CA LEU A 182 5.06 0.92 -11.92
C LEU A 182 4.75 0.18 -10.61
N PRO A 183 3.76 0.64 -9.85
CA PRO A 183 3.17 -0.16 -8.77
C PRO A 183 2.84 -1.56 -9.26
N VAL A 184 3.13 -2.58 -8.45
CA VAL A 184 2.91 -3.98 -8.86
C VAL A 184 1.46 -4.28 -9.26
N PHE A 185 0.51 -3.53 -8.70
CA PHE A 185 -0.92 -3.63 -8.97
C PHE A 185 -1.44 -2.59 -9.97
N ALA A 186 -0.55 -1.83 -10.66
CA ALA A 186 -0.97 -0.73 -11.55
C ALA A 186 -1.94 -1.18 -12.65
N ASN A 187 -1.73 -2.40 -13.19
CA ASN A 187 -2.59 -2.97 -14.23
C ASN A 187 -3.84 -3.70 -13.67
N SER A 188 -4.01 -3.71 -12.35
CA SER A 188 -5.10 -4.42 -11.66
C SER A 188 -5.99 -3.48 -10.82
N ILE A 189 -5.90 -2.18 -11.06
CA ILE A 189 -6.64 -1.16 -10.26
C ILE A 189 -8.15 -1.37 -10.38
N ASP A 190 -8.64 -1.69 -11.56
CA ASP A 190 -10.08 -1.90 -11.78
C ASP A 190 -10.56 -3.16 -11.02
N THR A 191 -9.79 -4.25 -11.05
CA THR A 191 -10.10 -5.47 -10.29
C THR A 191 -10.10 -5.22 -8.78
N LEU A 192 -9.15 -4.43 -8.27
CA LEU A 192 -9.12 -4.01 -6.86
C LEU A 192 -10.36 -3.21 -6.49
N ARG A 193 -10.79 -2.30 -7.37
CA ARG A 193 -12.02 -1.53 -7.19
C ARG A 193 -13.26 -2.41 -7.19
N GLU A 194 -13.34 -3.40 -8.07
CA GLU A 194 -14.45 -4.36 -8.12
C GLU A 194 -14.53 -5.18 -6.84
N ILE A 195 -13.41 -5.61 -6.27
CA ILE A 195 -13.35 -6.28 -4.98
C ILE A 195 -13.95 -5.39 -3.88
N ASP A 196 -13.58 -4.13 -3.81
CA ASP A 196 -14.12 -3.17 -2.82
C ASP A 196 -15.64 -2.97 -3.00
N VAL A 197 -16.14 -2.93 -4.26
CA VAL A 197 -17.58 -2.85 -4.56
C VAL A 197 -18.34 -4.10 -4.09
N ILE A 198 -17.76 -5.28 -4.25
CA ILE A 198 -18.38 -6.54 -3.76
C ILE A 198 -18.49 -6.53 -2.24
N PHE A 199 -17.43 -6.09 -1.54
CA PHE A 199 -17.47 -5.95 -0.08
C PHE A 199 -18.50 -4.91 0.39
N ASP A 200 -18.58 -3.77 -0.26
CA ASP A 200 -19.58 -2.74 0.04
C ASP A 200 -21.00 -3.28 -0.21
N SER A 201 -21.19 -4.04 -1.28
CA SER A 201 -22.48 -4.69 -1.60
C SER A 201 -22.86 -5.74 -0.56
N LEU A 202 -21.89 -6.54 -0.09
CA LEU A 202 -22.11 -7.51 0.97
C LEU A 202 -22.50 -6.83 2.28
N GLU A 203 -21.83 -5.75 2.67
CA GLU A 203 -22.19 -4.95 3.84
C GLU A 203 -23.63 -4.41 3.72
N ARG A 204 -23.98 -3.86 2.55
CA ARG A 204 -25.34 -3.38 2.28
C ARG A 204 -26.39 -4.49 2.32
N GLU A 205 -26.06 -5.69 1.87
CA GLU A 205 -26.97 -6.85 1.94
C GLU A 205 -27.36 -7.13 3.40
N PHE A 206 -26.40 -7.09 4.34
CA PHE A 206 -26.70 -7.23 5.78
C PHE A 206 -27.49 -6.07 6.34
N ILE A 207 -27.21 -4.82 5.92
CA ILE A 207 -27.92 -3.63 6.40
C ILE A 207 -29.36 -3.62 5.88
N LEU A 208 -29.54 -3.92 4.59
CA LEU A 208 -30.87 -3.85 3.93
C LEU A 208 -31.69 -5.13 4.16
N GLY A 209 -31.03 -6.27 4.35
CA GLY A 209 -31.64 -7.57 4.62
C GLY A 209 -32.16 -7.75 6.05
N LYS A 210 -32.07 -6.71 6.89
CA LYS A 210 -32.68 -6.75 8.24
C LYS A 210 -34.17 -7.07 8.12
N LYS A 211 -34.64 -7.94 9.02
CA LYS A 211 -36.04 -8.33 9.08
C LYS A 211 -36.96 -7.12 9.09
N ARG A 212 -37.88 -7.06 8.15
CA ARG A 212 -38.89 -5.99 8.03
C ARG A 212 -40.26 -6.59 8.08
N ILE A 213 -40.96 -6.33 9.16
CA ILE A 213 -42.37 -6.69 9.32
C ILE A 213 -43.17 -5.44 9.07
N ILE A 214 -44.04 -5.50 8.06
CA ILE A 214 -44.97 -4.39 7.75
C ILE A 214 -46.26 -4.67 8.54
N ILE A 215 -46.58 -3.75 9.42
CA ILE A 215 -47.80 -3.81 10.21
C ILE A 215 -48.64 -2.55 9.96
N PRO A 216 -49.96 -2.64 10.00
CA PRO A 216 -50.82 -1.47 9.94
C PRO A 216 -50.52 -0.47 11.07
N SER A 217 -50.74 0.82 10.82
CA SER A 217 -50.45 1.89 11.77
C SER A 217 -51.29 1.77 13.08
N GLU A 218 -52.43 1.12 12.97
CA GLU A 218 -53.34 0.82 14.08
C GLU A 218 -52.77 -0.17 15.09
N CYS A 219 -51.76 -0.97 14.67
CA CYS A 219 -51.11 -1.95 15.55
C CYS A 219 -49.91 -1.39 16.32
N ILE A 220 -49.61 -0.10 16.14
CA ILE A 220 -48.46 0.55 16.82
C ILE A 220 -48.95 1.09 18.18
N LYS A 221 -48.21 0.78 19.24
CA LYS A 221 -48.51 1.31 20.59
C LYS A 221 -48.32 2.83 20.60
N SER A 222 -49.25 3.54 21.18
CA SER A 222 -49.20 5.00 21.41
C SER A 222 -48.95 5.27 22.87
N ILE A 223 -48.04 6.16 23.17
CA ILE A 223 -47.84 6.73 24.51
C ILE A 223 -48.06 8.23 24.39
N TYR A 224 -48.59 8.84 25.42
CA TYR A 224 -48.68 10.29 25.55
C TYR A 224 -47.43 10.78 26.29
N ASP A 225 -46.72 11.75 25.73
CA ASP A 225 -45.63 12.40 26.41
C ASP A 225 -46.11 13.34 27.52
N SER A 226 -45.17 13.92 28.28
CA SER A 226 -45.50 14.88 29.36
C SER A 226 -46.25 16.12 28.89
N ASP A 227 -46.20 16.43 27.61
CA ASP A 227 -46.83 17.59 26.97
C ASP A 227 -48.18 17.22 26.33
N GLY A 228 -48.62 15.95 26.46
CA GLY A 228 -49.90 15.45 25.93
C GLY A 228 -49.90 15.10 24.45
N ASN A 229 -48.73 15.04 23.79
CA ASN A 229 -48.65 14.63 22.40
C ASN A 229 -48.61 13.11 22.30
N GLU A 230 -49.32 12.56 21.32
CA GLU A 230 -49.27 11.13 21.00
C GLU A 230 -47.95 10.76 20.32
N VAL A 231 -47.10 9.95 20.98
CA VAL A 231 -45.88 9.39 20.42
C VAL A 231 -46.11 7.91 20.08
N LYS A 232 -46.06 7.58 18.83
CA LYS A 232 -46.15 6.18 18.36
C LYS A 232 -44.79 5.52 18.45
N TYR A 233 -44.68 4.39 19.11
CA TYR A 233 -43.44 3.66 19.18
C TYR A 233 -43.64 2.15 18.96
N PHE A 234 -42.60 1.51 18.42
CA PHE A 234 -42.52 0.07 18.30
C PHE A 234 -41.52 -0.43 19.32
N ASP A 235 -41.95 -1.31 20.20
CA ASP A 235 -41.06 -1.93 21.18
C ASP A 235 -40.26 -3.04 20.52
N THR A 236 -38.99 -2.81 20.33
CA THR A 236 -38.07 -3.77 19.69
C THR A 236 -37.60 -4.87 20.65
N ASP A 237 -37.84 -4.69 21.97
CA ASP A 237 -37.44 -5.64 22.99
C ASP A 237 -38.58 -6.61 23.36
N ASP A 238 -39.77 -6.40 22.78
CA ASP A 238 -40.92 -7.26 22.97
C ASP A 238 -40.79 -8.54 22.10
N GLU A 239 -40.22 -9.61 22.65
CA GLU A 239 -40.01 -10.90 21.96
C GLU A 239 -41.28 -11.73 21.80
N VAL A 240 -42.44 -11.26 22.35
CA VAL A 240 -43.67 -12.05 22.42
C VAL A 240 -44.67 -11.57 21.36
N TYR A 241 -45.22 -12.51 20.59
CA TYR A 241 -46.36 -12.26 19.69
C TYR A 241 -47.55 -11.73 20.49
N GLN A 242 -47.98 -10.51 20.19
CA GLN A 242 -49.20 -9.98 20.80
C GLN A 242 -50.42 -10.67 20.19
N ALA A 243 -51.30 -11.21 21.00
CA ALA A 243 -52.56 -11.73 20.52
C ALA A 243 -53.50 -10.54 20.20
N PHE A 244 -54.00 -10.50 18.99
CA PHE A 244 -55.03 -9.54 18.57
C PHE A 244 -56.43 -10.13 18.81
N ASN A 245 -57.41 -9.27 19.09
CA ASN A 245 -58.79 -9.71 19.20
C ASN A 245 -59.30 -10.29 17.85
N ALA A 246 -60.06 -11.38 17.90
CA ALA A 246 -60.56 -12.08 16.73
C ALA A 246 -61.41 -11.20 15.80
N ASP A 247 -61.99 -10.14 16.28
CA ASP A 247 -62.83 -9.21 15.50
C ASP A 247 -61.99 -8.32 14.58
N ASP A 248 -60.70 -8.11 14.87
CA ASP A 248 -59.81 -7.31 14.09
C ASP A 248 -58.90 -8.14 13.10
N ALA A 249 -58.93 -9.46 13.27
CA ALA A 249 -58.10 -10.36 12.48
C ALA A 249 -58.28 -10.27 10.95
N PRO A 250 -59.47 -10.05 10.42
CA PRO A 250 -59.64 -9.96 8.94
C PRO A 250 -59.09 -8.68 8.31
N LYS A 251 -58.79 -7.66 9.12
CA LYS A 251 -58.24 -6.36 8.63
C LYS A 251 -56.73 -6.25 8.82
N LEU A 252 -56.09 -7.16 9.52
CA LEU A 252 -54.67 -7.14 9.86
C LEU A 252 -53.87 -7.85 8.76
N ASN A 253 -53.37 -7.11 7.79
CA ASN A 253 -52.47 -7.64 6.82
C ASN A 253 -51.02 -7.46 7.31
N ILE A 254 -50.54 -8.42 8.09
CA ILE A 254 -49.14 -8.47 8.53
C ILE A 254 -48.34 -9.15 7.41
N SER A 255 -47.42 -8.45 6.81
CA SER A 255 -46.55 -8.97 5.78
C SER A 255 -45.12 -9.07 6.29
N ASP A 256 -44.59 -10.28 6.32
CA ASP A 256 -43.15 -10.50 6.53
C ASP A 256 -42.44 -10.35 5.17
N ASN A 257 -41.71 -9.25 5.02
CA ASN A 257 -40.93 -8.93 3.84
C ASN A 257 -39.45 -9.22 4.06
N THR A 258 -39.15 -10.31 4.73
CA THR A 258 -37.77 -10.76 4.94
C THR A 258 -37.26 -11.43 3.68
N GLN A 259 -36.22 -10.87 3.09
CA GLN A 259 -35.52 -11.50 1.94
C GLN A 259 -34.36 -12.35 2.45
N SER A 260 -34.11 -13.46 1.76
CA SER A 260 -32.90 -14.27 2.01
C SER A 260 -31.66 -13.48 1.62
N LEU A 261 -30.64 -13.49 2.47
CA LEU A 261 -29.35 -12.83 2.20
C LEU A 261 -28.59 -13.60 1.11
N ARG A 262 -28.12 -12.91 0.10
CA ARG A 262 -27.35 -13.46 -1.03
C ARG A 262 -25.85 -13.57 -0.73
N VAL A 263 -25.52 -14.12 0.43
CA VAL A 263 -24.12 -14.22 0.91
C VAL A 263 -23.28 -15.12 0.00
N THR A 264 -23.85 -16.24 -0.46
CA THR A 264 -23.14 -17.20 -1.32
C THR A 264 -22.70 -16.57 -2.63
N GLU A 265 -23.59 -15.84 -3.29
CA GLU A 265 -23.31 -15.17 -4.56
C GLU A 265 -22.22 -14.09 -4.41
N HIS A 266 -22.23 -13.34 -3.31
CA HIS A 266 -21.18 -12.36 -3.01
C HIS A 266 -19.83 -13.04 -2.77
N VAL A 267 -19.80 -14.16 -2.04
CA VAL A 267 -18.59 -14.94 -1.78
C VAL A 267 -18.03 -15.53 -3.08
N GLU A 268 -18.88 -16.07 -3.95
CA GLU A 268 -18.47 -16.61 -5.25
C GLU A 268 -17.91 -15.52 -6.17
N ALA A 269 -18.57 -14.35 -6.24
CA ALA A 269 -18.08 -13.21 -6.98
C ALA A 269 -16.71 -12.74 -6.46
N LEU A 270 -16.54 -12.67 -5.14
CA LEU A 270 -15.28 -12.29 -4.51
C LEU A 270 -14.16 -13.29 -4.85
N LYS A 271 -14.43 -14.60 -4.78
CA LYS A 271 -13.47 -15.66 -5.16
C LYS A 271 -13.03 -15.52 -6.62
N LEU A 272 -13.97 -15.26 -7.51
CA LEU A 272 -13.66 -15.03 -8.93
C LEU A 272 -12.72 -13.84 -9.11
N GLN A 273 -13.02 -12.71 -8.48
CA GLN A 273 -12.19 -11.51 -8.60
C GLN A 273 -10.79 -11.68 -7.98
N LEU A 274 -10.66 -12.39 -6.85
CA LEU A 274 -9.38 -12.72 -6.26
C LEU A 274 -8.53 -13.64 -7.14
N ASN A 275 -9.15 -14.57 -7.86
CA ASN A 275 -8.46 -15.43 -8.83
C ASN A 275 -7.99 -14.63 -10.05
N ILE A 276 -8.81 -13.71 -10.57
CA ILE A 276 -8.44 -12.79 -11.65
C ILE A 276 -7.27 -11.93 -11.21
N LEU A 277 -7.35 -11.34 -10.01
CA LEU A 277 -6.29 -10.52 -9.43
C LEU A 277 -4.99 -11.31 -9.28
N SER A 278 -5.04 -12.54 -8.77
CA SER A 278 -3.87 -13.43 -8.66
C SER A 278 -3.22 -13.65 -10.03
N THR A 279 -4.02 -13.93 -11.05
CA THR A 279 -3.53 -14.14 -12.42
C THR A 279 -2.89 -12.88 -13.00
N GLN A 280 -3.51 -11.70 -12.80
CA GLN A 280 -2.99 -10.42 -13.28
C GLN A 280 -1.65 -10.04 -12.62
N LEU A 281 -1.45 -10.44 -11.37
CA LEU A 281 -0.22 -10.22 -10.62
C LEU A 281 0.85 -11.29 -10.87
N GLY A 282 0.54 -12.35 -11.60
CA GLY A 282 1.42 -13.49 -11.81
C GLY A 282 1.54 -14.43 -10.60
N PHE A 283 0.63 -14.34 -9.65
CA PHE A 283 0.56 -15.30 -8.55
C PHE A 283 -0.10 -16.60 -8.98
N SER A 284 0.25 -17.68 -8.31
CA SER A 284 -0.46 -18.96 -8.44
C SER A 284 -1.93 -18.81 -8.03
N PRO A 285 -2.86 -19.55 -8.67
CA PRO A 285 -4.26 -19.56 -8.27
C PRO A 285 -4.42 -19.90 -6.78
N GLY A 286 -5.30 -19.20 -6.09
CA GLY A 286 -5.53 -19.41 -4.65
C GLY A 286 -4.55 -18.69 -3.70
N THR A 287 -3.49 -18.06 -4.21
CA THR A 287 -2.51 -17.32 -3.37
C THR A 287 -3.16 -16.19 -2.56
N LEU A 288 -4.21 -15.56 -3.10
CA LEU A 288 -4.99 -14.50 -2.43
C LEU A 288 -6.35 -15.00 -1.95
N SER A 289 -6.58 -16.33 -1.89
CA SER A 289 -7.85 -16.92 -1.45
C SER A 289 -8.03 -16.77 0.07
N PHE A 290 -9.28 -16.57 0.48
CA PHE A 290 -9.71 -16.65 1.89
C PHE A 290 -10.11 -18.08 2.30
N ASP A 291 -10.10 -19.05 1.37
CA ASP A 291 -10.47 -20.43 1.67
C ASP A 291 -9.32 -21.15 2.38
N SER A 292 -9.57 -21.51 3.63
CA SER A 292 -8.70 -22.43 4.39
C SER A 292 -8.89 -23.92 4.02
N ASN A 293 -9.76 -24.21 3.06
CA ASN A 293 -10.08 -25.57 2.60
C ASN A 293 -9.07 -26.09 1.56
N SER A 294 -7.79 -25.97 1.83
CA SER A 294 -6.84 -26.88 1.23
C SER A 294 -6.91 -28.18 2.03
N GLY A 295 -7.50 -29.23 1.45
CA GLY A 295 -7.27 -30.58 1.97
C GLY A 295 -5.79 -30.80 2.22
N VAL A 296 -5.42 -31.82 2.99
CA VAL A 296 -4.02 -32.14 3.29
C VAL A 296 -3.30 -32.33 1.94
N LYS A 297 -2.60 -31.27 1.48
CA LYS A 297 -1.77 -31.29 0.27
C LYS A 297 -0.41 -31.85 0.64
N THR A 298 0.17 -32.65 -0.23
CA THR A 298 1.55 -33.07 -0.08
C THR A 298 2.51 -31.89 -0.30
N ALA A 299 3.70 -31.93 0.28
CA ALA A 299 4.71 -30.89 0.08
C ALA A 299 5.02 -30.62 -1.40
N THR A 300 4.95 -31.67 -2.25
CA THR A 300 5.15 -31.56 -3.70
C THR A 300 4.00 -30.82 -4.40
N GLU A 301 2.76 -31.04 -3.98
CA GLU A 301 1.59 -30.32 -4.49
C GLU A 301 1.61 -28.85 -4.10
N VAL A 302 1.99 -28.54 -2.84
CA VAL A 302 2.16 -27.17 -2.39
C VAL A 302 3.24 -26.46 -3.20
N ALA A 303 4.40 -27.11 -3.41
CA ALA A 303 5.48 -26.55 -4.21
C ALA A 303 5.10 -26.36 -5.69
N ALA A 304 4.27 -27.27 -6.25
CA ALA A 304 3.78 -27.12 -7.61
C ALA A 304 2.76 -25.98 -7.75
N ASP A 305 1.85 -25.84 -6.79
CA ASP A 305 0.84 -24.79 -6.75
C ASP A 305 1.47 -23.40 -6.55
N GLU A 306 2.57 -23.30 -5.79
CA GLU A 306 3.26 -22.05 -5.52
C GLU A 306 4.36 -21.72 -6.54
N LYS A 307 4.60 -22.59 -7.50
CA LYS A 307 5.72 -22.47 -8.45
C LYS A 307 5.75 -21.12 -9.19
N ASP A 308 4.61 -20.65 -9.68
CA ASP A 308 4.54 -19.39 -10.41
C ASP A 308 4.78 -18.19 -9.48
N THR A 309 4.26 -18.26 -8.27
CA THR A 309 4.48 -17.25 -7.22
C THR A 309 5.95 -17.19 -6.81
N LEU A 310 6.61 -18.35 -6.65
CA LEU A 310 8.06 -18.44 -6.35
C LEU A 310 8.90 -17.90 -7.52
N ARG A 311 8.54 -18.20 -8.77
CA ARG A 311 9.22 -17.64 -9.94
C ARG A 311 9.09 -16.13 -10.00
N LEU A 312 7.93 -15.59 -9.65
CA LEU A 312 7.71 -14.15 -9.59
C LEU A 312 8.66 -13.50 -8.57
N SER A 313 8.82 -14.09 -7.38
CA SER A 313 9.75 -13.57 -6.37
C SER A 313 11.21 -13.56 -6.85
N LEU A 314 11.63 -14.61 -7.54
CA LEU A 314 13.00 -14.70 -8.11
C LEU A 314 13.28 -13.68 -9.22
N ILE A 315 12.26 -13.29 -10.00
CA ILE A 315 12.40 -12.25 -11.03
C ILE A 315 12.63 -10.87 -10.39
N HIS A 316 12.08 -10.63 -9.19
CA HIS A 316 12.23 -9.37 -8.46
C HIS A 316 13.60 -9.23 -7.76
N ILE A 317 14.34 -10.31 -7.56
CA ILE A 317 15.68 -10.28 -6.97
C ILE A 317 16.73 -9.92 -8.04
#